data_c18a09b5e48b9c0c447b63f5acaedefe
#
_entry.id   c18a09b5e48b9c0c447b63f5acaedefe
#
_cell.length_a   1.000
_cell.length_b   1.000
_cell.length_c   1.000
_cell.angle_alpha   90.00
_cell.angle_beta   90.00
_cell.angle_gamma   90.00
#
_symmetry.space_group_name_H-M   'P 1'
#
loop_
_entity.id
_entity.type
_entity.pdbx_description
1 polymer ?
#
loop_
_entity_poly.entity_id
_entity_poly.type
_entity_poly.pdbx_seq_one_letter_code
_entity_poly.pdbx_strand_id
1 'polypeptide(L)'
;SSSTPIIYIDGNGVMRWSDTRREASFFGVNYTLPFAHAYRAIGYLGLDRKAAIDKDVYHISRLGLNAYRIHLWDVELTDGQGNLLENEHLDLMDYLIAKLKERNIHIVITAQTNFGNGYPERNIQTGGFSYKYDKCDMHSHPEAIAAQETYLHGLVKHVNPYTGLAYKDDPSIVGFEINNEPCHSGTKKEVKAYINRMLKAINKTGNRKPVFYNVSHNGYVVEAYYETAIQGTTYQWYPIGLVSGQTQQGNFLPYIDRYDIPFSDKVKGFDKKTRMVYEFDPADIMYSYMYPAMVRTFRTAGFQWITQFAYDPMDIAYANTEYQTHFLNLACTPHKAISMKIAAEAARSLKRGESYGSYPQNTLFGDGFRVSYTEDLSELNNGKKFYYSNHTNTQPKDASQLVSIAGCGSSPIIHYEGTGAYFMDCLEPGVWRLEVMPDAVVVNDPFAKPSLDKEVVTIAYGAW
;
A
#
# COMPACT_ATOMS: atom_id res chain seq x y z
N SER A 1 -31.51 6.21 -10.29
CA SER A 1 -30.16 6.65 -9.88
C SER A 1 -29.25 5.46 -9.79
N SER A 2 -28.24 5.41 -10.63
CA SER A 2 -27.21 4.36 -10.53
C SER A 2 -26.45 4.55 -9.21
N SER A 3 -26.48 3.57 -8.32
CA SER A 3 -25.66 3.57 -7.12
C SER A 3 -24.19 3.48 -7.50
N THR A 4 -23.32 4.16 -6.77
CA THR A 4 -21.86 4.03 -6.95
C THR A 4 -21.45 2.58 -6.72
N PRO A 5 -20.62 1.99 -7.61
CA PRO A 5 -20.16 0.62 -7.44
C PRO A 5 -19.39 0.43 -6.13
N ILE A 6 -19.65 -0.68 -5.47
CA ILE A 6 -18.95 -1.12 -4.27
C ILE A 6 -18.22 -2.44 -4.52
N ILE A 7 -17.32 -2.78 -3.63
CA ILE A 7 -16.64 -4.06 -3.64
C ILE A 7 -17.40 -5.04 -2.73
N TYR A 8 -17.53 -6.28 -3.19
CA TYR A 8 -18.00 -7.40 -2.38
C TYR A 8 -17.14 -8.63 -2.62
N ILE A 9 -17.19 -9.57 -1.71
CA ILE A 9 -16.49 -10.85 -1.82
C ILE A 9 -17.56 -11.92 -2.11
N ASP A 10 -17.39 -12.67 -3.20
CA ASP A 10 -18.32 -13.73 -3.54
C ASP A 10 -18.11 -15.01 -2.71
N GLY A 11 -18.95 -16.02 -2.92
CA GLY A 11 -18.88 -17.27 -2.17
C GLY A 11 -17.61 -18.10 -2.42
N ASN A 12 -16.80 -17.74 -3.40
CA ASN A 12 -15.53 -18.37 -3.72
C ASN A 12 -14.31 -17.54 -3.29
N GLY A 13 -14.52 -16.51 -2.47
CA GLY A 13 -13.45 -15.64 -2.00
C GLY A 13 -12.91 -14.68 -3.04
N VAL A 14 -13.67 -14.41 -4.10
CA VAL A 14 -13.25 -13.50 -5.17
C VAL A 14 -13.80 -12.10 -4.92
N MET A 15 -12.92 -11.13 -4.94
CA MET A 15 -13.27 -9.72 -4.82
C MET A 15 -13.83 -9.21 -6.15
N ARG A 16 -15.03 -8.64 -6.11
CA ARG A 16 -15.77 -8.22 -7.31
C ARG A 16 -16.41 -6.85 -7.17
N TRP A 17 -16.61 -6.19 -8.31
CA TRP A 17 -17.40 -4.99 -8.42
C TRP A 17 -18.90 -5.31 -8.42
N SER A 18 -19.70 -4.57 -7.66
CA SER A 18 -21.13 -4.83 -7.50
C SER A 18 -21.96 -4.62 -8.77
N ASP A 19 -21.54 -3.72 -9.65
CA ASP A 19 -22.26 -3.38 -10.90
C ASP A 19 -22.01 -4.40 -12.02
N THR A 20 -20.75 -4.67 -12.32
CA THR A 20 -20.32 -5.55 -13.44
C THR A 20 -20.13 -6.99 -13.02
N ARG A 21 -19.93 -7.25 -11.73
CA ARG A 21 -19.51 -8.54 -11.17
C ARG A 21 -18.13 -9.00 -11.65
N ARG A 22 -17.38 -8.12 -12.30
CA ARG A 22 -16.00 -8.39 -12.71
C ARG A 22 -15.09 -8.46 -11.50
N GLU A 23 -14.05 -9.25 -11.64
CA GLU A 23 -13.00 -9.30 -10.62
C GLU A 23 -12.35 -7.93 -10.46
N ALA A 24 -12.15 -7.52 -9.21
CA ALA A 24 -11.40 -6.32 -8.88
C ALA A 24 -9.92 -6.66 -8.73
N SER A 25 -9.07 -5.69 -9.03
CA SER A 25 -7.63 -5.80 -8.84
C SER A 25 -7.09 -4.46 -8.39
N PHE A 26 -6.46 -4.46 -7.23
CA PHE A 26 -5.97 -3.25 -6.57
C PHE A 26 -4.48 -3.31 -6.34
N PHE A 27 -3.81 -2.21 -6.64
CA PHE A 27 -2.38 -2.04 -6.40
C PHE A 27 -2.08 -0.62 -5.94
N GLY A 28 -1.32 -0.50 -4.87
CA GLY A 28 -0.98 0.81 -4.34
C GLY A 28 0.00 0.77 -3.19
N VAL A 29 -0.22 1.65 -2.22
CA VAL A 29 0.74 1.91 -1.14
C VAL A 29 0.07 2.01 0.21
N ASN A 30 0.88 1.80 1.25
CA ASN A 30 0.64 2.30 2.60
C ASN A 30 1.20 3.73 2.70
N TYR A 31 0.55 4.56 3.49
CA TYR A 31 0.93 5.97 3.68
C TYR A 31 0.36 6.45 5.02
N THR A 32 1.19 7.02 5.88
CA THR A 32 0.85 7.19 7.30
C THR A 32 0.84 8.64 7.80
N LEU A 33 0.88 9.63 6.92
CA LEU A 33 1.03 11.05 7.31
C LEU A 33 0.10 11.52 8.44
N PRO A 34 -1.19 11.14 8.50
CA PRO A 34 -2.07 11.57 9.59
C PRO A 34 -1.58 11.18 10.99
N PHE A 35 -0.63 10.26 11.10
CA PHE A 35 -0.23 9.65 12.36
C PHE A 35 1.28 9.61 12.54
N ALA A 36 1.69 9.40 13.78
CA ALA A 36 3.00 8.94 14.20
C ALA A 36 4.15 9.86 13.73
N HIS A 37 5.25 9.23 13.32
CA HIS A 37 6.48 9.90 12.94
C HIS A 37 6.31 10.91 11.79
N ALA A 38 5.52 10.59 10.77
CA ALA A 38 5.28 11.52 9.67
C ALA A 38 4.51 12.76 10.12
N TYR A 39 3.47 12.58 10.90
CA TYR A 39 2.71 13.67 11.50
C TYR A 39 3.62 14.60 12.30
N ARG A 40 4.45 14.05 13.17
CA ARG A 40 5.35 14.83 14.02
C ARG A 40 6.47 15.50 13.24
N ALA A 41 7.08 14.81 12.29
CA ALA A 41 8.17 15.35 11.47
C ALA A 41 7.71 16.58 10.68
N ILE A 42 6.55 16.53 10.04
CA ILE A 42 5.98 17.68 9.33
C ILE A 42 5.72 18.84 10.29
N GLY A 43 5.24 18.53 11.49
CA GLY A 43 5.04 19.54 12.55
C GLY A 43 6.33 20.21 13.00
N TYR A 44 7.41 19.45 13.16
CA TYR A 44 8.73 20.01 13.52
C TYR A 44 9.26 20.97 12.45
N LEU A 45 8.92 20.75 11.20
CA LEU A 45 9.31 21.63 10.10
C LEU A 45 8.36 22.83 9.93
N GLY A 46 7.27 22.91 10.71
CA GLY A 46 6.29 23.96 10.60
C GLY A 46 5.49 23.97 9.31
N LEU A 47 5.36 22.82 8.64
CA LEU A 47 4.67 22.68 7.36
C LEU A 47 3.21 22.32 7.56
N ASP A 48 2.38 22.65 6.53
CA ASP A 48 0.95 22.35 6.53
C ASP A 48 0.72 20.88 6.12
N ARG A 49 0.10 20.10 7.00
CA ARG A 49 -0.16 18.68 6.76
C ARG A 49 -1.19 18.42 5.66
N LYS A 50 -2.22 19.26 5.55
CA LYS A 50 -3.22 19.12 4.47
C LYS A 50 -2.61 19.43 3.10
N ALA A 51 -1.77 20.46 3.02
CA ALA A 51 -1.04 20.75 1.79
C ALA A 51 -0.07 19.62 1.41
N ALA A 52 0.56 18.99 2.39
CA ALA A 52 1.39 17.82 2.16
C ALA A 52 0.57 16.64 1.62
N ILE A 53 -0.59 16.38 2.19
CA ILE A 53 -1.52 15.34 1.70
C ILE A 53 -1.94 15.61 0.26
N ASP A 54 -2.29 16.84 -0.09
CA ASP A 54 -2.69 17.21 -1.46
C ASP A 54 -1.59 16.85 -2.47
N LYS A 55 -0.35 17.17 -2.14
CA LYS A 55 0.82 16.87 -2.94
C LYS A 55 1.01 15.36 -3.14
N ASP A 56 0.98 14.61 -2.05
CA ASP A 56 1.22 13.18 -2.05
C ASP A 56 0.11 12.40 -2.77
N VAL A 57 -1.14 12.77 -2.55
CA VAL A 57 -2.28 12.15 -3.25
C VAL A 57 -2.19 12.40 -4.76
N TYR A 58 -1.79 13.60 -5.17
CA TYR A 58 -1.56 13.90 -6.57
C TYR A 58 -0.48 12.97 -7.16
N HIS A 59 0.67 12.85 -6.50
CA HIS A 59 1.75 11.99 -6.95
C HIS A 59 1.34 10.51 -7.04
N ILE A 60 0.65 10.01 -6.02
CA ILE A 60 0.14 8.64 -5.99
C ILE A 60 -0.82 8.40 -7.17
N SER A 61 -1.69 9.37 -7.47
CA SER A 61 -2.61 9.26 -8.61
C SER A 61 -1.88 9.29 -9.96
N ARG A 62 -0.82 10.08 -10.09
CA ARG A 62 0.01 10.12 -11.33
C ARG A 62 0.70 8.79 -11.60
N LEU A 63 0.99 8.02 -10.57
CA LEU A 63 1.54 6.68 -10.70
C LEU A 63 0.49 5.63 -11.08
N GLY A 64 -0.78 6.01 -11.22
CA GLY A 64 -1.83 5.08 -11.58
C GLY A 64 -2.18 4.08 -10.49
N LEU A 65 -1.83 4.37 -9.25
CA LEU A 65 -2.16 3.53 -8.10
C LEU A 65 -3.64 3.69 -7.78
N ASN A 66 -4.33 2.59 -7.50
CA ASN A 66 -5.76 2.59 -7.20
C ASN A 66 -6.09 2.01 -5.82
N ALA A 67 -5.08 1.77 -4.99
CA ALA A 67 -5.24 1.21 -3.66
C ALA A 67 -4.45 2.00 -2.63
N TYR A 68 -5.05 2.17 -1.48
CA TYR A 68 -4.45 2.78 -0.32
C TYR A 68 -4.81 1.99 0.93
N ARG A 69 -3.81 1.57 1.68
CA ARG A 69 -4.00 0.98 2.99
C ARG A 69 -3.42 1.89 4.07
N ILE A 70 -4.18 2.12 5.12
CA ILE A 70 -3.67 2.77 6.32
C ILE A 70 -3.89 1.87 7.52
N HIS A 71 -2.85 1.69 8.35
CA HIS A 71 -3.04 1.22 9.69
C HIS A 71 -3.11 2.44 10.61
N LEU A 72 -4.22 2.56 11.32
CA LEU A 72 -4.45 3.68 12.21
C LEU A 72 -3.67 3.50 13.51
N TRP A 73 -3.08 4.56 13.99
CA TRP A 73 -2.51 4.59 15.34
C TRP A 73 -3.66 4.85 16.32
N ASP A 74 -4.29 3.78 16.77
CA ASP A 74 -5.41 3.84 17.72
C ASP A 74 -5.03 4.55 19.01
N VAL A 75 -3.77 4.45 19.42
CA VAL A 75 -3.21 5.17 20.57
C VAL A 75 -3.29 6.70 20.41
N GLU A 76 -3.35 7.21 19.19
CA GLU A 76 -3.48 8.64 18.88
C GLU A 76 -4.94 9.05 18.58
N LEU A 77 -5.86 8.09 18.49
CA LEU A 77 -7.26 8.34 18.10
C LEU A 77 -8.27 8.09 19.23
N THR A 78 -7.85 7.55 20.36
CA THR A 78 -8.79 7.07 21.37
C THR A 78 -8.48 7.61 22.75
N ASP A 79 -9.51 7.60 23.61
CA ASP A 79 -9.34 7.74 25.06
C ASP A 79 -9.05 6.39 25.73
N GLY A 80 -8.96 6.37 27.04
CA GLY A 80 -8.64 5.17 27.82
C GLY A 80 -9.69 4.07 27.77
N GLN A 81 -10.88 4.35 27.29
CA GLN A 81 -12.00 3.40 27.15
C GLN A 81 -12.28 2.99 25.70
N GLY A 82 -11.46 3.47 24.77
CA GLY A 82 -11.63 3.17 23.35
C GLY A 82 -12.58 4.10 22.60
N ASN A 83 -13.08 5.16 23.23
CA ASN A 83 -13.90 6.14 22.54
C ASN A 83 -13.04 6.89 21.49
N LEU A 84 -13.61 7.08 20.32
CA LEU A 84 -12.94 7.82 19.23
C LEU A 84 -12.90 9.31 19.59
N LEU A 85 -11.72 9.92 19.42
CA LEU A 85 -11.52 11.35 19.67
C LEU A 85 -11.67 12.15 18.39
N GLU A 86 -12.34 13.29 18.49
CA GLU A 86 -12.38 14.30 17.42
C GLU A 86 -11.16 15.21 17.56
N ASN A 87 -10.03 14.76 17.03
CA ASN A 87 -8.75 15.48 17.09
C ASN A 87 -8.17 15.69 15.69
N GLU A 88 -7.00 16.30 15.61
CA GLU A 88 -6.33 16.60 14.34
C GLU A 88 -5.98 15.33 13.57
N HIS A 89 -5.62 14.25 14.24
CA HIS A 89 -5.33 12.98 13.58
C HIS A 89 -6.54 12.46 12.80
N LEU A 90 -7.72 12.49 13.42
CA LEU A 90 -8.96 12.07 12.75
C LEU A 90 -9.34 13.03 11.63
N ASP A 91 -9.18 14.33 11.84
CA ASP A 91 -9.44 15.34 10.80
C ASP A 91 -8.56 15.10 9.56
N LEU A 92 -7.27 14.84 9.76
CA LEU A 92 -6.34 14.53 8.68
C LEU A 92 -6.68 13.22 7.97
N MET A 93 -7.10 12.20 8.72
CA MET A 93 -7.56 10.94 8.15
C MET A 93 -8.80 11.13 7.28
N ASP A 94 -9.77 11.88 7.77
CA ASP A 94 -10.99 12.22 7.02
C ASP A 94 -10.67 13.02 5.76
N TYR A 95 -9.77 13.99 5.87
CA TYR A 95 -9.31 14.79 4.74
C TYR A 95 -8.60 13.92 3.68
N LEU A 96 -7.71 13.04 4.11
CA LEU A 96 -7.00 12.11 3.23
C LEU A 96 -7.96 11.18 2.48
N ILE A 97 -8.93 10.60 3.18
CA ILE A 97 -9.96 9.76 2.55
C ILE A 97 -10.72 10.52 1.47
N ALA A 98 -11.13 11.77 1.76
CA ALA A 98 -11.83 12.60 0.80
C ALA A 98 -10.99 12.86 -0.46
N LYS A 99 -9.69 13.15 -0.29
CA LYS A 99 -8.77 13.40 -1.42
C LYS A 99 -8.49 12.15 -2.24
N LEU A 100 -8.32 11.01 -1.61
CA LEU A 100 -8.18 9.73 -2.30
C LEU A 100 -9.43 9.39 -3.11
N LYS A 101 -10.61 9.61 -2.50
CA LYS A 101 -11.90 9.38 -3.15
C LYS A 101 -12.06 10.20 -4.43
N GLU A 102 -11.64 11.47 -4.43
CA GLU A 102 -11.67 12.34 -5.61
C GLU A 102 -10.84 11.77 -6.78
N ARG A 103 -9.85 10.95 -6.48
CA ARG A 103 -8.93 10.33 -7.46
C ARG A 103 -9.26 8.87 -7.77
N ASN A 104 -10.41 8.36 -7.32
CA ASN A 104 -10.81 6.96 -7.49
C ASN A 104 -9.81 5.96 -6.90
N ILE A 105 -9.14 6.33 -5.83
CA ILE A 105 -8.25 5.44 -5.07
C ILE A 105 -9.07 4.80 -3.97
N HIS A 106 -9.11 3.48 -3.94
CA HIS A 106 -9.87 2.70 -2.97
C HIS A 106 -9.05 2.41 -1.72
N ILE A 107 -9.74 2.21 -0.61
CA ILE A 107 -9.13 2.27 0.72
C ILE A 107 -9.47 1.01 1.51
N VAL A 108 -8.47 0.42 2.15
CA VAL A 108 -8.63 -0.54 3.25
C VAL A 108 -8.15 0.14 4.52
N ILE A 109 -9.02 0.19 5.52
CA ILE A 109 -8.70 0.74 6.84
C ILE A 109 -8.31 -0.41 7.76
N THR A 110 -7.07 -0.39 8.25
CA THR A 110 -6.60 -1.25 9.33
C THR A 110 -6.77 -0.50 10.64
N ALA A 111 -7.67 -0.96 11.48
CA ALA A 111 -8.16 -0.17 12.60
C ALA A 111 -7.14 0.04 13.72
N GLN A 112 -6.24 -0.93 13.94
CA GLN A 112 -5.29 -0.92 15.06
C GLN A 112 -3.89 -1.33 14.59
N THR A 113 -2.84 -0.65 15.08
CA THR A 113 -1.47 -0.97 14.69
C THR A 113 -0.86 -2.12 15.47
N ASN A 114 -1.26 -2.33 16.69
CA ASN A 114 -0.67 -3.31 17.62
C ASN A 114 0.85 -3.17 17.86
N PHE A 115 1.48 -2.17 17.35
CA PHE A 115 2.84 -1.79 17.72
C PHE A 115 2.87 -0.94 18.98
N GLY A 116 1.73 -0.79 19.61
CA GLY A 116 1.60 0.03 20.79
C GLY A 116 1.90 1.49 20.47
N ASN A 117 2.73 2.10 21.30
CA ASN A 117 3.01 3.52 21.25
C ASN A 117 4.46 3.85 20.91
N GLY A 118 5.29 2.84 20.60
CA GLY A 118 6.72 3.03 20.60
C GLY A 118 7.44 2.94 19.27
N TYR A 119 6.86 2.32 18.28
CA TYR A 119 7.61 2.03 17.08
C TYR A 119 6.81 2.44 15.82
N PRO A 120 7.47 2.96 14.79
CA PRO A 120 8.93 3.12 14.57
C PRO A 120 9.56 4.36 15.19
N GLU A 121 8.90 5.06 16.03
CA GLU A 121 9.38 6.30 16.66
C GLU A 121 9.46 6.17 18.18
N ARG A 122 9.80 7.28 18.85
CA ARG A 122 9.81 7.31 20.31
C ARG A 122 8.41 7.09 20.87
N ASN A 123 8.34 6.41 22.01
CA ASN A 123 7.10 6.28 22.77
C ASN A 123 6.56 7.67 23.14
N ILE A 124 5.39 7.98 22.60
CA ILE A 124 4.67 9.21 22.96
C ILE A 124 3.55 8.80 23.91
N GLN A 125 3.59 9.33 25.11
CA GLN A 125 2.53 9.08 26.07
C GLN A 125 1.24 9.74 25.60
N THR A 126 0.22 8.93 25.41
CA THR A 126 -1.14 9.37 25.04
C THR A 126 -2.14 8.86 26.07
N GLY A 127 -3.38 9.37 26.00
CA GLY A 127 -4.49 8.82 26.78
C GLY A 127 -5.17 7.61 26.12
N GLY A 128 -4.68 7.14 24.97
CA GLY A 128 -5.30 6.05 24.24
C GLY A 128 -5.29 4.72 24.99
N PHE A 129 -6.33 3.91 24.79
CA PHE A 129 -6.49 2.68 25.57
C PHE A 129 -5.32 1.70 25.37
N SER A 130 -4.78 1.61 24.17
CA SER A 130 -3.71 0.66 23.84
C SER A 130 -2.36 1.02 24.45
N TYR A 131 -2.20 2.25 24.93
CA TYR A 131 -0.98 2.67 25.62
C TYR A 131 -0.64 1.79 26.83
N LYS A 132 -1.67 1.25 27.49
CA LYS A 132 -1.53 0.47 28.74
C LYS A 132 -1.12 -0.99 28.54
N TYR A 133 -1.21 -1.49 27.31
CA TYR A 133 -1.11 -2.93 27.07
C TYR A 133 0.05 -3.26 26.14
N ASP A 134 0.75 -4.34 26.45
CA ASP A 134 1.68 -4.92 25.51
C ASP A 134 0.90 -5.53 24.32
N LYS A 135 1.55 -5.63 23.19
CA LYS A 135 0.96 -6.09 21.94
C LYS A 135 0.15 -7.39 22.10
N CYS A 136 0.71 -8.39 22.79
CA CYS A 136 0.04 -9.68 22.97
C CYS A 136 -1.12 -9.63 23.96
N ASP A 137 -1.09 -8.72 24.94
CA ASP A 137 -2.15 -8.58 25.94
C ASP A 137 -3.46 -8.01 25.34
N MET A 138 -3.36 -7.37 24.20
CA MET A 138 -4.53 -6.81 23.49
C MET A 138 -5.59 -7.87 23.14
N HIS A 139 -5.19 -9.13 23.03
CA HIS A 139 -6.09 -10.21 22.60
C HIS A 139 -6.60 -11.08 23.76
N SER A 140 -6.16 -10.81 24.97
CA SER A 140 -6.49 -11.62 26.13
C SER A 140 -7.02 -10.82 27.32
N HIS A 141 -6.58 -9.57 27.48
CA HIS A 141 -6.98 -8.75 28.62
C HIS A 141 -8.42 -8.25 28.45
N PRO A 142 -9.35 -8.54 29.39
CA PRO A 142 -10.77 -8.21 29.24
C PRO A 142 -11.05 -6.72 28.99
N GLU A 143 -10.36 -5.83 29.68
CA GLU A 143 -10.52 -4.37 29.53
C GLU A 143 -10.01 -3.89 28.16
N ALA A 144 -8.89 -4.48 27.68
CA ALA A 144 -8.36 -4.18 26.35
C ALA A 144 -9.35 -4.63 25.27
N ILE A 145 -9.93 -5.79 25.39
CA ILE A 145 -10.92 -6.32 24.44
C ILE A 145 -12.17 -5.43 24.43
N ALA A 146 -12.67 -5.03 25.60
CA ALA A 146 -13.83 -4.15 25.70
C ALA A 146 -13.57 -2.78 25.06
N ALA A 147 -12.38 -2.21 25.26
CA ALA A 147 -11.99 -0.95 24.64
C ALA A 147 -11.90 -1.07 23.11
N GLN A 148 -11.38 -2.19 22.60
CA GLN A 148 -11.33 -2.45 21.15
C GLN A 148 -12.73 -2.56 20.54
N GLU A 149 -13.67 -3.20 21.22
CA GLU A 149 -15.07 -3.28 20.78
C GLU A 149 -15.69 -1.88 20.67
N THR A 150 -15.49 -1.04 21.68
CA THR A 150 -15.95 0.35 21.66
C THR A 150 -15.32 1.13 20.50
N TYR A 151 -14.03 0.99 20.34
CA TYR A 151 -13.28 1.69 19.28
C TYR A 151 -13.73 1.27 17.87
N LEU A 152 -13.80 -0.03 17.59
CA LEU A 152 -14.20 -0.52 16.28
C LEU A 152 -15.64 -0.10 15.94
N HIS A 153 -16.55 -0.16 16.91
CA HIS A 153 -17.91 0.31 16.72
C HIS A 153 -17.97 1.79 16.35
N GLY A 154 -17.26 2.62 17.11
CA GLY A 154 -17.21 4.07 16.87
C GLY A 154 -16.54 4.45 15.56
N LEU A 155 -15.43 3.80 15.21
CA LEU A 155 -14.68 4.05 13.99
C LEU A 155 -15.50 3.75 12.73
N VAL A 156 -16.14 2.59 12.71
CA VAL A 156 -16.91 2.14 11.54
C VAL A 156 -18.15 3.02 11.31
N LYS A 157 -18.74 3.53 12.37
CA LYS A 157 -19.90 4.47 12.32
C LYS A 157 -19.49 5.91 12.06
N HIS A 158 -18.21 6.26 12.24
CA HIS A 158 -17.78 7.64 12.13
C HIS A 158 -18.15 8.23 10.78
N VAL A 159 -18.76 9.42 10.81
CA VAL A 159 -19.14 10.16 9.60
C VAL A 159 -18.02 11.14 9.25
N ASN A 160 -17.45 10.98 8.07
CA ASN A 160 -16.43 11.88 7.53
C ASN A 160 -17.07 13.22 7.16
N PRO A 161 -16.70 14.34 7.81
CA PRO A 161 -17.33 15.63 7.53
C PRO A 161 -17.03 16.19 6.12
N TYR A 162 -15.95 15.71 5.48
CA TYR A 162 -15.61 16.16 4.11
C TYR A 162 -16.43 15.46 3.04
N THR A 163 -16.94 14.27 3.32
CA THR A 163 -17.73 13.49 2.34
C THR A 163 -19.19 13.34 2.73
N GLY A 164 -19.53 13.58 3.98
CA GLY A 164 -20.88 13.36 4.53
C GLY A 164 -21.25 11.89 4.69
N LEU A 165 -20.30 10.96 4.51
CA LEU A 165 -20.53 9.52 4.56
C LEU A 165 -19.87 8.89 5.79
N ALA A 166 -20.59 7.96 6.44
CA ALA A 166 -19.96 7.10 7.42
C ALA A 166 -18.95 6.16 6.73
N TYR A 167 -17.89 5.77 7.43
CA TYR A 167 -16.90 4.85 6.86
C TYR A 167 -17.55 3.56 6.36
N LYS A 168 -18.51 3.02 7.11
CA LYS A 168 -19.26 1.82 6.69
C LYS A 168 -20.08 1.98 5.42
N ASP A 169 -20.39 3.22 5.02
CA ASP A 169 -21.26 3.52 3.87
C ASP A 169 -20.49 4.13 2.68
N ASP A 170 -19.21 4.44 2.84
CA ASP A 170 -18.42 5.07 1.78
C ASP A 170 -17.99 4.02 0.74
N PRO A 171 -18.43 4.14 -0.52
CA PRO A 171 -18.06 3.19 -1.58
C PRO A 171 -16.55 3.10 -1.85
N SER A 172 -15.79 4.14 -1.51
CA SER A 172 -14.33 4.16 -1.69
C SER A 172 -13.61 3.28 -0.68
N ILE A 173 -14.26 2.96 0.44
CA ILE A 173 -13.70 2.07 1.46
C ILE A 173 -14.12 0.66 1.12
N VAL A 174 -13.15 -0.18 0.74
CA VAL A 174 -13.36 -1.57 0.36
C VAL A 174 -13.77 -2.41 1.56
N GLY A 175 -13.13 -2.20 2.69
CA GLY A 175 -13.39 -2.96 3.90
C GLY A 175 -12.48 -2.57 5.04
N PHE A 176 -12.60 -3.30 6.13
CA PHE A 176 -11.87 -3.07 7.37
C PHE A 176 -11.00 -4.27 7.71
N GLU A 177 -9.73 -4.03 7.97
CA GLU A 177 -8.82 -5.00 8.58
C GLU A 177 -8.80 -4.72 10.09
N ILE A 178 -9.08 -5.72 10.91
CA ILE A 178 -9.28 -5.51 12.35
C ILE A 178 -8.02 -4.94 13.01
N ASN A 179 -6.86 -5.53 12.70
CA ASN A 179 -5.60 -5.05 13.27
C ASN A 179 -4.41 -5.33 12.34
N ASN A 180 -3.31 -4.64 12.62
CA ASN A 180 -2.03 -4.85 11.94
C ASN A 180 -1.16 -5.79 12.78
N GLU A 181 -0.76 -6.89 12.18
CA GLU A 181 0.20 -7.84 12.77
C GLU A 181 -0.12 -8.23 14.22
N PRO A 182 -1.29 -8.83 14.46
CA PRO A 182 -1.70 -9.22 15.80
C PRO A 182 -0.74 -10.26 16.41
N CYS A 183 -0.56 -10.18 17.73
CA CYS A 183 0.25 -11.14 18.48
C CYS A 183 -0.68 -12.09 19.24
N HIS A 184 -1.11 -13.18 18.61
CA HIS A 184 -1.90 -14.20 19.27
C HIS A 184 -1.00 -15.19 20.02
N SER A 185 -1.26 -15.36 21.32
CA SER A 185 -0.56 -16.31 22.16
C SER A 185 -1.46 -17.41 22.76
N GLY A 186 -2.77 -17.31 22.46
CA GLY A 186 -3.77 -18.24 22.98
C GLY A 186 -4.03 -19.46 22.09
N THR A 187 -5.05 -20.22 22.47
CA THR A 187 -5.53 -21.36 21.72
C THR A 187 -6.34 -20.93 20.49
N LYS A 188 -6.57 -21.85 19.55
CA LYS A 188 -7.46 -21.59 18.40
C LYS A 188 -8.85 -21.13 18.84
N LYS A 189 -9.39 -21.72 19.91
CA LYS A 189 -10.68 -21.35 20.48
C LYS A 189 -10.70 -19.90 20.99
N GLU A 190 -9.64 -19.47 21.68
CA GLU A 190 -9.52 -18.10 22.19
C GLU A 190 -9.37 -17.10 21.04
N VAL A 191 -8.58 -17.42 20.03
CA VAL A 191 -8.41 -16.58 18.83
C VAL A 191 -9.73 -16.42 18.09
N LYS A 192 -10.46 -17.50 17.89
CA LYS A 192 -11.79 -17.48 17.25
C LYS A 192 -12.78 -16.62 18.05
N ALA A 193 -12.78 -16.76 19.37
CA ALA A 193 -13.65 -15.97 20.26
C ALA A 193 -13.32 -14.47 20.15
N TYR A 194 -12.03 -14.10 20.14
CA TYR A 194 -11.60 -12.73 19.98
C TYR A 194 -12.06 -12.14 18.63
N ILE A 195 -11.80 -12.84 17.53
CA ILE A 195 -12.18 -12.37 16.19
C ILE A 195 -13.70 -12.19 16.10
N ASN A 196 -14.48 -13.15 16.63
CA ASN A 196 -15.94 -13.07 16.62
C ASN A 196 -16.47 -11.88 17.43
N ARG A 197 -15.82 -11.53 18.55
CA ARG A 197 -16.17 -10.33 19.32
C ARG A 197 -15.93 -9.04 18.52
N MET A 198 -14.80 -8.97 17.82
CA MET A 198 -14.46 -7.81 16.99
C MET A 198 -15.43 -7.68 15.81
N LEU A 199 -15.73 -8.79 15.14
CA LEU A 199 -16.74 -8.84 14.07
C LEU A 199 -18.11 -8.38 14.55
N LYS A 200 -18.54 -8.81 15.73
CA LYS A 200 -19.81 -8.42 16.31
C LYS A 200 -19.85 -6.91 16.57
N ALA A 201 -18.78 -6.33 17.11
CA ALA A 201 -18.69 -4.90 17.36
C ALA A 201 -18.82 -4.09 16.07
N ILE A 202 -18.17 -4.53 15.00
CA ILE A 202 -18.25 -3.91 13.68
C ILE A 202 -19.65 -4.06 13.09
N ASN A 203 -20.22 -5.27 13.12
CA ASN A 203 -21.47 -5.58 12.44
C ASN A 203 -22.69 -5.01 13.13
N LYS A 204 -22.63 -4.74 14.44
CA LYS A 204 -23.67 -4.01 15.18
C LYS A 204 -23.95 -2.62 14.62
N THR A 205 -23.01 -2.04 13.87
CA THR A 205 -23.17 -0.72 13.24
C THR A 205 -24.08 -0.77 12.00
N GLY A 206 -24.44 -1.96 11.53
CA GLY A 206 -25.07 -2.16 10.22
C GLY A 206 -24.07 -2.25 9.09
N ASN A 207 -22.77 -2.42 9.37
CA ASN A 207 -21.74 -2.58 8.36
C ASN A 207 -22.00 -3.78 7.47
N ARG A 208 -21.88 -3.58 6.16
CA ARG A 208 -22.00 -4.63 5.12
C ARG A 208 -20.70 -4.86 4.36
N LYS A 209 -19.68 -4.06 4.66
CA LYS A 209 -18.37 -4.19 3.99
C LYS A 209 -17.65 -5.43 4.49
N PRO A 210 -16.79 -6.01 3.64
CA PRO A 210 -15.90 -7.10 4.07
C PRO A 210 -15.05 -6.70 5.26
N VAL A 211 -14.77 -7.67 6.12
CA VAL A 211 -13.83 -7.54 7.23
C VAL A 211 -12.71 -8.53 7.02
N PHE A 212 -11.47 -8.06 7.17
CA PHE A 212 -10.25 -8.82 6.90
C PHE A 212 -9.47 -9.06 8.17
N TYR A 213 -8.67 -10.12 8.17
CA TYR A 213 -7.81 -10.43 9.31
C TYR A 213 -6.38 -10.73 8.87
N ASN A 214 -5.43 -10.18 9.61
CA ASN A 214 -4.01 -10.21 9.29
C ASN A 214 -3.36 -11.51 9.78
N VAL A 215 -2.68 -12.22 8.89
CA VAL A 215 -1.99 -13.48 9.21
C VAL A 215 -0.67 -13.23 9.92
N SER A 216 0.16 -12.32 9.40
CA SER A 216 1.49 -12.00 9.94
C SER A 216 2.28 -13.27 10.36
N HIS A 217 2.57 -13.41 11.64
CA HIS A 217 3.36 -14.52 12.19
C HIS A 217 2.51 -15.58 12.91
N ASN A 218 1.20 -15.58 12.74
CA ASN A 218 0.29 -16.42 13.52
C ASN A 218 -0.12 -17.73 12.83
N GLY A 219 0.78 -18.32 12.04
CA GLY A 219 0.48 -19.53 11.27
C GLY A 219 -0.08 -20.70 12.07
N TYR A 220 0.29 -20.84 13.35
CA TYR A 220 -0.18 -21.94 14.22
C TYR A 220 -1.67 -21.85 14.60
N VAL A 221 -2.28 -20.66 14.50
CA VAL A 221 -3.70 -20.45 14.85
C VAL A 221 -4.54 -20.04 13.64
N VAL A 222 -3.97 -20.03 12.47
CA VAL A 222 -4.63 -19.53 11.26
C VAL A 222 -5.94 -20.26 10.92
N GLU A 223 -6.06 -21.54 11.28
CA GLU A 223 -7.31 -22.30 11.10
C GLU A 223 -8.49 -21.59 11.76
N ALA A 224 -8.28 -20.96 12.91
CA ALA A 224 -9.31 -20.22 13.62
C ALA A 224 -9.86 -19.06 12.77
N TYR A 225 -9.02 -18.43 11.96
CA TYR A 225 -9.44 -17.33 11.07
C TYR A 225 -10.47 -17.82 10.06
N TYR A 226 -10.25 -19.00 9.49
CA TYR A 226 -11.10 -19.58 8.45
C TYR A 226 -12.40 -20.17 8.99
N GLU A 227 -12.53 -20.28 10.31
CA GLU A 227 -13.76 -20.69 11.00
C GLU A 227 -14.63 -19.51 11.42
N THR A 228 -14.22 -18.29 11.10
CA THR A 228 -14.96 -17.06 11.40
C THR A 228 -15.57 -16.46 10.13
N ALA A 229 -16.40 -15.44 10.29
CA ALA A 229 -17.05 -14.76 9.17
C ALA A 229 -16.19 -13.67 8.52
N ILE A 230 -14.88 -13.58 8.83
CA ILE A 230 -13.99 -12.71 8.06
C ILE A 230 -13.99 -13.15 6.60
N GLN A 231 -13.88 -12.19 5.67
CA GLN A 231 -14.02 -12.49 4.25
C GLN A 231 -12.69 -12.46 3.49
N GLY A 232 -11.60 -12.11 4.16
CA GLY A 232 -10.27 -12.12 3.57
C GLY A 232 -9.18 -12.20 4.61
N THR A 233 -8.03 -12.69 4.17
CA THR A 233 -6.81 -12.79 4.96
C THR A 233 -5.70 -11.99 4.28
N THR A 234 -4.84 -11.37 5.10
CA THR A 234 -3.83 -10.44 4.64
C THR A 234 -2.43 -10.91 5.00
N TYR A 235 -1.49 -10.73 4.08
CA TYR A 235 -0.14 -11.29 4.11
C TYR A 235 0.90 -10.19 3.89
N GLN A 236 2.13 -10.46 4.34
CA GLN A 236 3.27 -9.59 4.08
C GLN A 236 4.34 -10.31 3.27
N TRP A 237 5.20 -9.53 2.60
CA TRP A 237 6.35 -10.10 1.91
C TRP A 237 7.54 -9.13 1.89
N TYR A 238 8.59 -9.51 2.59
CA TYR A 238 9.88 -8.84 2.59
C TYR A 238 10.95 -9.88 2.25
N PRO A 239 11.06 -10.30 0.99
CA PRO A 239 11.83 -11.48 0.59
C PRO A 239 13.32 -11.35 0.76
N ILE A 240 13.85 -10.12 0.87
CA ILE A 240 15.28 -9.86 0.99
C ILE A 240 15.68 -9.62 2.45
N GLY A 241 14.69 -9.52 3.34
CA GLY A 241 14.88 -9.20 4.74
C GLY A 241 14.60 -7.72 5.03
N LEU A 242 14.82 -7.32 6.26
CA LEU A 242 14.54 -5.96 6.75
C LEU A 242 15.72 -5.43 7.56
N VAL A 243 15.89 -4.10 7.50
CA VAL A 243 16.78 -3.31 8.38
C VAL A 243 18.24 -3.75 8.30
N SER A 244 18.81 -3.75 7.10
CA SER A 244 20.25 -3.92 6.95
C SER A 244 21.03 -2.67 7.38
N GLY A 245 20.38 -1.51 7.37
CA GLY A 245 21.02 -0.23 7.65
C GLY A 245 21.83 0.35 6.50
N GLN A 246 21.78 -0.29 5.36
CA GLN A 246 22.51 0.08 4.15
C GLN A 246 21.80 -0.39 2.89
N THR A 247 22.13 0.20 1.75
CA THR A 247 21.61 -0.24 0.46
C THR A 247 22.10 -1.64 0.11
N GLN A 248 21.18 -2.57 -0.15
CA GLN A 248 21.49 -3.91 -0.63
C GLN A 248 21.79 -3.90 -2.11
N GLN A 249 22.79 -4.67 -2.52
CA GLN A 249 23.24 -4.80 -3.91
C GLN A 249 23.05 -6.24 -4.38
N GLY A 250 22.75 -6.42 -5.67
CA GLY A 250 22.66 -7.72 -6.30
C GLY A 250 21.39 -7.97 -7.08
N ASN A 251 21.35 -9.12 -7.73
CA ASN A 251 20.20 -9.57 -8.48
C ASN A 251 19.28 -10.40 -7.57
N PHE A 252 18.12 -9.83 -7.23
CA PHE A 252 17.16 -10.48 -6.34
C PHE A 252 15.99 -11.14 -7.09
N LEU A 253 15.98 -11.13 -8.42
CA LEU A 253 14.91 -11.78 -9.20
C LEU A 253 14.71 -13.26 -8.86
N PRO A 254 15.75 -14.05 -8.61
CA PRO A 254 15.57 -15.45 -8.20
C PRO A 254 14.83 -15.64 -6.88
N TYR A 255 14.82 -14.61 -6.02
CA TYR A 255 14.21 -14.69 -4.69
C TYR A 255 12.72 -14.36 -4.70
N ILE A 256 12.19 -13.84 -5.81
CA ILE A 256 10.82 -13.32 -5.87
C ILE A 256 9.94 -14.02 -6.90
N ASP A 257 10.37 -15.16 -7.43
CA ASP A 257 9.59 -15.90 -8.42
C ASP A 257 8.40 -16.66 -7.85
N ARG A 258 8.40 -16.89 -6.56
CA ARG A 258 7.39 -17.73 -5.90
C ARG A 258 7.01 -17.18 -4.54
N TYR A 259 5.71 -17.16 -4.28
CA TYR A 259 5.16 -16.85 -2.97
C TYR A 259 4.26 -18.00 -2.53
N ASP A 260 4.70 -18.75 -1.54
CA ASP A 260 3.98 -19.90 -1.02
C ASP A 260 3.31 -19.56 0.30
N ILE A 261 2.05 -19.96 0.43
CA ILE A 261 1.33 -19.88 1.70
C ILE A 261 1.40 -21.29 2.34
N PRO A 262 2.16 -21.47 3.43
CA PRO A 262 2.51 -22.80 3.94
C PRO A 262 1.33 -23.67 4.34
N PHE A 263 0.17 -23.07 4.64
CA PHE A 263 -1.02 -23.77 5.12
C PHE A 263 -2.12 -23.88 4.07
N SER A 264 -1.88 -23.44 2.83
CA SER A 264 -2.92 -23.37 1.79
C SER A 264 -3.60 -24.71 1.51
N ASP A 265 -2.85 -25.82 1.59
CA ASP A 265 -3.34 -27.18 1.35
C ASP A 265 -3.92 -27.83 2.61
N LYS A 266 -3.75 -27.21 3.78
CA LYS A 266 -4.05 -27.83 5.09
C LYS A 266 -5.26 -27.22 5.79
N VAL A 267 -5.64 -26.00 5.42
CA VAL A 267 -6.70 -25.24 6.08
C VAL A 267 -7.97 -25.33 5.29
N LYS A 268 -9.01 -25.89 5.91
CA LYS A 268 -10.34 -25.97 5.32
C LYS A 268 -10.91 -24.57 5.10
N GLY A 269 -11.40 -24.31 3.88
CA GLY A 269 -12.01 -23.03 3.54
C GLY A 269 -11.01 -21.97 3.08
N PHE A 270 -9.73 -22.31 2.92
CA PHE A 270 -8.71 -21.38 2.46
C PHE A 270 -9.14 -20.64 1.19
N ASP A 271 -9.67 -21.35 0.19
CA ASP A 271 -10.08 -20.77 -1.09
C ASP A 271 -11.41 -19.99 -1.03
N LYS A 272 -12.07 -19.94 0.14
CA LYS A 272 -13.34 -19.21 0.30
C LYS A 272 -13.14 -17.79 0.81
N LYS A 273 -11.92 -17.37 1.10
CA LYS A 273 -11.59 -16.04 1.58
C LYS A 273 -10.63 -15.37 0.61
N THR A 274 -10.82 -14.06 0.38
CA THR A 274 -9.97 -13.30 -0.53
C THR A 274 -8.55 -13.19 0.02
N ARG A 275 -7.58 -13.11 -0.89
CA ARG A 275 -6.15 -12.98 -0.57
C ARG A 275 -5.68 -11.58 -0.85
N MET A 276 -5.05 -10.98 0.16
CA MET A 276 -4.59 -9.60 0.11
C MET A 276 -3.17 -9.51 0.66
N VAL A 277 -2.34 -8.68 0.02
CA VAL A 277 -1.02 -8.31 0.53
C VAL A 277 -1.16 -6.96 1.22
N TYR A 278 -1.06 -6.94 2.54
CA TYR A 278 -1.17 -5.70 3.30
C TYR A 278 0.11 -4.88 3.25
N GLU A 279 1.27 -5.54 3.19
CA GLU A 279 2.59 -4.91 3.11
C GLU A 279 3.54 -5.77 2.30
N PHE A 280 4.30 -5.13 1.43
CA PHE A 280 5.45 -5.74 0.78
C PHE A 280 6.43 -4.65 0.40
N ASP A 281 7.70 -5.01 0.33
CA ASP A 281 8.73 -4.17 -0.31
C ASP A 281 9.98 -5.02 -0.59
N PRO A 282 10.71 -4.73 -1.67
CA PRO A 282 12.10 -5.17 -1.80
C PRO A 282 12.96 -4.25 -0.94
N ALA A 283 12.91 -4.47 0.38
CA ALA A 283 13.48 -3.60 1.39
C ALA A 283 14.98 -3.37 1.22
N ASP A 284 15.46 -2.21 1.67
CA ASP A 284 16.87 -1.83 1.64
C ASP A 284 17.49 -1.76 0.23
N ILE A 285 16.71 -1.59 -0.83
CA ILE A 285 17.24 -1.46 -2.19
C ILE A 285 16.78 -0.18 -2.90
N MET A 286 17.58 0.22 -3.90
CA MET A 286 17.26 1.36 -4.77
C MET A 286 16.98 0.94 -6.21
N TYR A 287 16.97 -0.36 -6.51
CA TYR A 287 16.68 -0.86 -7.85
C TYR A 287 15.24 -0.66 -8.27
N SER A 288 15.02 -0.53 -9.58
CA SER A 288 13.69 -0.31 -10.16
C SER A 288 13.15 -1.50 -10.95
N TYR A 289 13.78 -2.68 -10.89
CA TYR A 289 13.34 -3.86 -11.62
C TYR A 289 12.39 -4.78 -10.82
N MET A 290 12.23 -4.55 -9.52
CA MET A 290 11.61 -5.53 -8.62
C MET A 290 10.08 -5.55 -8.66
N TYR A 291 9.43 -4.39 -8.68
CA TYR A 291 7.99 -4.30 -8.41
C TYR A 291 7.11 -5.08 -9.39
N PRO A 292 7.30 -4.98 -10.73
CA PRO A 292 6.46 -5.77 -11.64
C PRO A 292 6.66 -7.28 -11.50
N ALA A 293 7.87 -7.73 -11.20
CA ALA A 293 8.17 -9.13 -10.97
C ALA A 293 7.51 -9.65 -9.69
N MET A 294 7.46 -8.84 -8.63
CA MET A 294 6.73 -9.18 -7.40
C MET A 294 5.23 -9.26 -7.64
N VAL A 295 4.67 -8.32 -8.40
CA VAL A 295 3.24 -8.36 -8.76
C VAL A 295 2.91 -9.60 -9.59
N ARG A 296 3.76 -9.97 -10.53
CA ARG A 296 3.60 -11.22 -11.27
C ARG A 296 3.43 -12.41 -10.33
N THR A 297 4.29 -12.51 -9.34
CA THR A 297 4.27 -13.57 -8.33
C THR A 297 2.99 -13.53 -7.50
N PHE A 298 2.58 -12.36 -7.04
CA PHE A 298 1.35 -12.20 -6.27
C PHE A 298 0.11 -12.58 -7.09
N ARG A 299 0.04 -12.18 -8.36
CA ARG A 299 -1.10 -12.52 -9.21
C ARG A 299 -1.20 -14.02 -9.43
N THR A 300 -0.09 -14.68 -9.68
CA THR A 300 -0.03 -16.14 -9.79
C THR A 300 -0.54 -16.82 -8.51
N ALA A 301 -0.22 -16.28 -7.34
CA ALA A 301 -0.68 -16.79 -6.06
C ALA A 301 -2.14 -16.41 -5.70
N GLY A 302 -2.83 -15.65 -6.56
CA GLY A 302 -4.25 -15.36 -6.42
C GLY A 302 -4.60 -14.09 -5.64
N PHE A 303 -3.67 -13.17 -5.45
CA PHE A 303 -3.90 -11.95 -4.72
C PHE A 303 -4.63 -10.89 -5.56
N GLN A 304 -5.61 -10.22 -4.97
CA GLN A 304 -6.41 -9.16 -5.61
C GLN A 304 -6.20 -7.77 -5.01
N TRP A 305 -5.62 -7.68 -3.83
CA TRP A 305 -5.22 -6.43 -3.18
C TRP A 305 -3.74 -6.51 -2.84
N ILE A 306 -2.97 -5.52 -3.32
CA ILE A 306 -1.51 -5.52 -3.16
C ILE A 306 -1.07 -4.09 -2.82
N THR A 307 -0.62 -3.86 -1.58
CA THR A 307 -0.14 -2.55 -1.15
C THR A 307 1.29 -2.61 -0.64
N GLN A 308 2.15 -1.79 -1.23
CA GLN A 308 3.54 -1.63 -0.83
C GLN A 308 3.63 -0.85 0.50
N PHE A 309 4.60 -1.14 1.31
CA PHE A 309 4.90 -0.37 2.51
C PHE A 309 6.30 0.26 2.37
N ALA A 310 6.46 1.59 2.38
CA ALA A 310 5.41 2.59 2.36
C ALA A 310 5.83 3.75 1.45
N TYR A 311 4.86 4.55 1.03
CA TYR A 311 5.14 5.78 0.29
C TYR A 311 5.52 6.89 1.27
N ASP A 312 6.70 7.49 1.09
CA ASP A 312 7.21 8.58 1.93
C ASP A 312 6.54 9.90 1.57
N PRO A 313 6.00 10.64 2.56
CA PRO A 313 5.47 11.98 2.31
C PRO A 313 6.53 12.89 1.70
N MET A 314 6.17 13.62 0.64
CA MET A 314 7.11 14.44 -0.13
C MET A 314 7.93 15.40 0.76
N ASP A 315 7.26 16.07 1.69
CA ASP A 315 7.89 17.13 2.49
C ASP A 315 8.96 16.61 3.46
N ILE A 316 8.94 15.30 3.77
CA ILE A 316 9.89 14.68 4.70
C ILE A 316 10.53 13.41 4.11
N ALA A 317 10.36 13.16 2.82
CA ALA A 317 10.87 11.95 2.18
C ALA A 317 12.38 11.79 2.32
N TYR A 318 13.12 12.91 2.24
CA TYR A 318 14.58 12.91 2.40
C TYR A 318 15.02 12.32 3.75
N ALA A 319 14.22 12.48 4.78
CA ALA A 319 14.53 12.00 6.13
C ALA A 319 14.23 10.51 6.31
N ASN A 320 13.43 9.93 5.41
CA ASN A 320 12.95 8.55 5.44
C ASN A 320 12.41 8.17 6.83
N THR A 321 11.43 8.95 7.31
CA THR A 321 10.88 8.79 8.67
C THR A 321 9.89 7.63 8.79
N GLU A 322 9.45 7.05 7.68
CA GLU A 322 8.67 5.82 7.70
C GLU A 322 9.54 4.69 8.33
N TYR A 323 9.35 3.49 8.07
CA TYR A 323 10.31 2.49 8.51
C TYR A 323 11.53 2.54 7.58
N GLN A 324 12.70 2.90 8.07
CA GLN A 324 13.89 3.28 7.26
C GLN A 324 14.32 2.29 6.18
N THR A 325 13.87 1.07 6.23
CA THR A 325 14.14 0.03 5.23
C THR A 325 13.32 0.20 3.94
N HIS A 326 12.33 1.08 3.96
CA HIS A 326 11.45 1.39 2.84
C HIS A 326 11.74 2.81 2.36
N PHE A 327 11.93 2.99 1.06
CA PHE A 327 12.17 4.31 0.51
C PHE A 327 11.55 4.42 -0.87
N LEU A 328 10.39 5.09 -0.94
CA LEU A 328 9.63 5.28 -2.16
C LEU A 328 8.99 6.66 -2.19
N ASN A 329 9.36 7.47 -3.16
CA ASN A 329 8.78 8.79 -3.36
C ASN A 329 9.04 9.23 -4.80
N LEU A 330 8.08 9.87 -5.44
CA LEU A 330 8.18 10.26 -6.85
C LEU A 330 9.36 11.22 -7.11
N ALA A 331 9.69 12.09 -6.16
CA ALA A 331 10.79 13.04 -6.33
C ALA A 331 12.15 12.49 -5.88
N CYS A 332 12.18 11.64 -4.85
CA CYS A 332 13.42 11.11 -4.29
C CYS A 332 13.86 9.81 -4.97
N THR A 333 12.92 9.00 -5.40
CA THR A 333 13.17 7.72 -6.08
C THR A 333 12.35 7.60 -7.36
N PRO A 334 12.54 8.50 -8.34
CA PRO A 334 11.66 8.54 -9.52
C PRO A 334 11.65 7.23 -10.31
N HIS A 335 12.78 6.56 -10.43
CA HIS A 335 12.90 5.26 -11.10
C HIS A 335 12.06 4.17 -10.39
N LYS A 336 12.09 4.11 -9.05
CA LYS A 336 11.25 3.18 -8.28
C LYS A 336 9.77 3.55 -8.42
N ALA A 337 9.45 4.83 -8.42
CA ALA A 337 8.07 5.29 -8.60
C ALA A 337 7.51 4.90 -9.98
N ILE A 338 8.28 5.04 -11.03
CA ILE A 338 7.87 4.57 -12.37
C ILE A 338 7.74 3.04 -12.40
N SER A 339 8.62 2.31 -11.72
CA SER A 339 8.46 0.86 -11.55
C SER A 339 7.13 0.51 -10.89
N MET A 340 6.70 1.27 -9.89
CA MET A 340 5.38 1.11 -9.27
C MET A 340 4.23 1.38 -10.26
N LYS A 341 4.38 2.39 -11.12
CA LYS A 341 3.39 2.66 -12.18
C LYS A 341 3.24 1.47 -13.13
N ILE A 342 4.35 0.86 -13.50
CA ILE A 342 4.37 -0.34 -14.35
C ILE A 342 3.75 -1.53 -13.61
N ALA A 343 4.11 -1.71 -12.35
CA ALA A 343 3.54 -2.76 -11.51
C ALA A 343 2.02 -2.62 -11.33
N ALA A 344 1.51 -1.40 -11.24
CA ALA A 344 0.07 -1.14 -11.20
C ALA A 344 -0.65 -1.65 -12.46
N GLU A 345 -0.06 -1.44 -13.63
CA GLU A 345 -0.59 -1.98 -14.89
C GLU A 345 -0.55 -3.51 -14.89
N ALA A 346 0.53 -4.12 -14.39
CA ALA A 346 0.63 -5.57 -14.26
C ALA A 346 -0.46 -6.13 -13.34
N ALA A 347 -0.70 -5.49 -12.21
CA ALA A 347 -1.75 -5.92 -11.28
C ALA A 347 -3.13 -5.94 -11.92
N ARG A 348 -3.42 -5.00 -12.81
CA ARG A 348 -4.72 -4.90 -13.50
C ARG A 348 -4.85 -5.81 -14.72
N SER A 349 -3.76 -6.14 -15.39
CA SER A 349 -3.80 -6.89 -16.66
C SER A 349 -3.47 -8.37 -16.51
N LEU A 350 -2.63 -8.76 -15.56
CA LEU A 350 -2.32 -10.16 -15.31
C LEU A 350 -3.51 -10.86 -14.64
N LYS A 351 -3.89 -12.00 -15.15
CA LYS A 351 -5.04 -12.76 -14.64
C LYS A 351 -4.72 -13.43 -13.31
N ARG A 352 -5.64 -13.32 -12.37
CA ARG A 352 -5.55 -13.94 -11.05
C ARG A 352 -5.37 -15.46 -11.17
N GLY A 353 -4.33 -15.99 -10.52
CA GLY A 353 -4.07 -17.43 -10.48
C GLY A 353 -3.37 -18.00 -11.72
N GLU A 354 -3.11 -17.19 -12.74
CA GLU A 354 -2.42 -17.63 -13.94
C GLU A 354 -0.90 -17.50 -13.77
N SER A 355 -0.14 -18.47 -14.27
CA SER A 355 1.31 -18.42 -14.27
C SER A 355 1.83 -17.66 -15.48
N TYR A 356 2.78 -16.77 -15.26
CA TYR A 356 3.45 -15.98 -16.30
C TYR A 356 4.95 -16.29 -16.39
N GLY A 357 5.35 -17.41 -15.81
CA GLY A 357 6.73 -17.89 -15.88
C GLY A 357 7.60 -17.44 -14.71
N SER A 358 8.90 -17.64 -14.84
CA SER A 358 9.89 -17.40 -13.80
C SER A 358 11.20 -16.88 -14.38
N TYR A 359 12.03 -16.30 -13.54
CA TYR A 359 13.38 -15.90 -13.88
C TYR A 359 14.29 -17.15 -13.94
N PRO A 360 15.27 -17.24 -14.87
CA PRO A 360 15.67 -16.21 -15.85
C PRO A 360 14.98 -16.29 -17.22
N GLN A 361 14.13 -17.28 -17.47
CA GLN A 361 13.56 -17.52 -18.80
C GLN A 361 12.50 -16.48 -19.18
N ASN A 362 11.72 -16.03 -18.21
CA ASN A 362 10.55 -15.18 -18.45
C ASN A 362 10.74 -13.77 -17.87
N THR A 363 11.76 -13.04 -18.32
CA THR A 363 11.93 -11.62 -18.02
C THR A 363 10.97 -10.73 -18.81
N LEU A 364 10.44 -11.25 -19.90
CA LEU A 364 9.33 -10.68 -20.66
C LEU A 364 8.08 -11.50 -20.37
N PHE A 365 6.99 -10.86 -19.94
CA PHE A 365 5.76 -11.55 -19.53
C PHE A 365 4.51 -10.70 -19.76
N GLY A 366 3.35 -11.35 -19.77
CA GLY A 366 2.07 -10.68 -19.99
C GLY A 366 2.03 -9.92 -21.32
N ASP A 367 1.28 -8.83 -21.35
CA ASP A 367 1.19 -7.96 -22.52
C ASP A 367 2.22 -6.83 -22.45
N GLY A 368 3.48 -7.16 -22.72
CA GLY A 368 4.55 -6.19 -22.91
C GLY A 368 5.31 -5.78 -21.65
N PHE A 369 5.23 -6.53 -20.56
CA PHE A 369 6.02 -6.29 -19.36
C PHE A 369 7.41 -6.91 -19.49
N ARG A 370 8.43 -6.18 -19.06
CA ARG A 370 9.81 -6.66 -19.03
C ARG A 370 10.52 -6.16 -17.80
N VAL A 371 11.35 -7.02 -17.20
CA VAL A 371 12.25 -6.65 -16.10
C VAL A 371 13.67 -7.07 -16.45
N SER A 372 14.65 -6.24 -16.06
CA SER A 372 16.05 -6.52 -16.32
C SER A 372 16.92 -6.04 -15.17
N TYR A 373 17.65 -6.95 -14.54
CA TYR A 373 18.62 -6.61 -13.51
C TYR A 373 19.78 -5.81 -14.07
N THR A 374 20.35 -6.26 -15.19
CA THR A 374 21.57 -5.62 -15.76
C THR A 374 21.31 -4.20 -16.25
N GLU A 375 20.10 -3.91 -16.69
CA GLU A 375 19.68 -2.57 -17.13
C GLU A 375 19.06 -1.77 -15.98
N ASP A 376 18.84 -2.37 -14.82
CA ASP A 376 18.04 -1.82 -13.71
C ASP A 376 16.71 -1.26 -14.24
N LEU A 377 15.91 -2.10 -14.84
CA LEU A 377 14.77 -1.66 -15.65
C LEU A 377 13.51 -2.46 -15.36
N SER A 378 12.41 -1.74 -15.17
CA SER A 378 11.05 -2.21 -15.40
C SER A 378 10.50 -1.51 -16.65
N GLU A 379 9.74 -2.23 -17.47
CA GLU A 379 9.25 -1.70 -18.73
C GLU A 379 7.85 -2.24 -19.04
N LEU A 380 7.01 -1.39 -19.61
CA LEU A 380 5.75 -1.76 -20.24
C LEU A 380 5.74 -1.23 -21.67
N ASN A 381 5.49 -2.11 -22.63
CA ASN A 381 5.41 -1.77 -24.05
C ASN A 381 4.29 -2.60 -24.69
N ASN A 382 3.05 -2.07 -24.67
CA ASN A 382 1.86 -2.82 -25.10
C ASN A 382 1.15 -2.22 -26.32
N GLY A 383 1.79 -1.33 -27.03
CA GLY A 383 1.22 -0.68 -28.21
C GLY A 383 0.44 0.60 -27.93
N LYS A 384 -0.11 0.77 -26.71
CA LYS A 384 -0.79 2.00 -26.28
C LYS A 384 -0.03 2.75 -25.21
N LYS A 385 0.69 2.03 -24.36
CA LYS A 385 1.48 2.56 -23.25
C LYS A 385 2.92 2.15 -23.41
N PHE A 386 3.82 3.09 -23.19
CA PHE A 386 5.25 2.88 -23.20
C PHE A 386 5.86 3.52 -21.95
N TYR A 387 6.15 2.67 -20.95
CA TYR A 387 6.69 3.09 -19.66
C TYR A 387 8.04 2.42 -19.41
N TYR A 388 8.98 3.15 -18.85
CA TYR A 388 10.31 2.63 -18.52
C TYR A 388 10.88 3.34 -17.28
N SER A 389 11.38 2.56 -16.35
CA SER A 389 11.90 3.07 -15.08
C SER A 389 13.31 3.61 -15.17
N ASN A 390 14.00 3.35 -16.25
CA ASN A 390 15.36 3.76 -16.52
C ASN A 390 15.59 3.82 -18.04
N HIS A 391 16.77 4.28 -18.47
CA HIS A 391 17.12 4.29 -19.88
C HIS A 391 16.84 2.94 -20.54
N THR A 392 16.25 2.95 -21.72
CA THR A 392 15.93 1.75 -22.49
C THR A 392 16.23 1.94 -23.97
N ASN A 393 16.62 0.85 -24.63
CA ASN A 393 16.81 0.78 -26.08
C ASN A 393 15.62 0.10 -26.79
N THR A 394 14.56 -0.26 -26.05
CA THR A 394 13.39 -0.91 -26.62
C THR A 394 12.62 0.03 -27.52
N GLN A 395 12.33 -0.39 -28.74
CA GLN A 395 11.46 0.33 -29.65
C GLN A 395 10.00 0.13 -29.23
N PRO A 396 9.18 1.19 -29.18
CA PRO A 396 7.75 1.03 -28.97
C PRO A 396 7.15 0.16 -30.07
N LYS A 397 6.16 -0.67 -29.73
CA LYS A 397 5.50 -1.58 -30.69
C LYS A 397 4.88 -0.81 -31.84
N ASP A 398 4.22 0.31 -31.57
CA ASP A 398 3.64 1.21 -32.56
C ASP A 398 3.55 2.61 -31.96
N ALA A 399 4.54 3.47 -32.29
CA ALA A 399 4.60 4.82 -31.76
C ALA A 399 3.37 5.67 -32.14
N SER A 400 2.74 5.39 -33.30
CA SER A 400 1.56 6.13 -33.76
C SER A 400 0.30 5.83 -32.95
N GLN A 401 0.25 4.73 -32.22
CA GLN A 401 -0.90 4.32 -31.42
C GLN A 401 -0.73 4.62 -29.93
N LEU A 402 0.39 5.18 -29.52
CA LEU A 402 0.63 5.49 -28.12
C LEU A 402 -0.32 6.55 -27.61
N VAL A 403 -0.85 6.33 -26.41
CA VAL A 403 -1.72 7.26 -25.68
C VAL A 403 -1.11 7.69 -24.35
N SER A 404 -0.08 7.01 -23.87
CA SER A 404 0.59 7.35 -22.62
C SER A 404 2.04 6.90 -22.63
N ILE A 405 2.92 7.80 -22.21
CA ILE A 405 4.36 7.54 -22.06
C ILE A 405 4.75 8.02 -20.67
N ALA A 406 5.52 7.25 -19.95
CA ALA A 406 6.10 7.67 -18.69
C ALA A 406 7.48 7.05 -18.52
N GLY A 407 8.40 7.82 -17.94
CA GLY A 407 9.74 7.30 -17.80
C GLY A 407 10.65 8.11 -16.91
N CYS A 408 11.79 7.49 -16.65
CA CYS A 408 13.03 8.12 -16.21
C CYS A 408 14.08 7.80 -17.25
N GLY A 409 14.97 8.76 -17.59
CA GLY A 409 15.98 8.54 -18.61
C GLY A 409 15.43 8.60 -20.04
N SER A 410 16.19 8.07 -20.98
CA SER A 410 15.91 8.17 -22.41
C SER A 410 15.41 6.86 -23.00
N SER A 411 14.70 6.97 -24.11
CA SER A 411 14.27 5.84 -24.94
C SER A 411 14.56 6.18 -26.41
N PRO A 412 14.29 5.26 -27.35
CA PRO A 412 14.45 5.56 -28.77
C PRO A 412 13.58 6.72 -29.29
N ILE A 413 12.51 7.07 -28.58
CA ILE A 413 11.59 8.14 -29.01
C ILE A 413 11.67 9.40 -28.15
N ILE A 414 12.39 9.38 -27.02
CA ILE A 414 12.55 10.53 -26.13
C ILE A 414 14.00 10.61 -25.68
N HIS A 415 14.64 11.74 -25.98
CA HIS A 415 15.94 12.09 -25.41
C HIS A 415 15.71 12.96 -24.18
N TYR A 416 16.22 12.53 -23.01
CA TYR A 416 16.05 13.25 -21.76
C TYR A 416 17.31 13.09 -20.89
N GLU A 417 17.91 14.22 -20.52
CA GLU A 417 19.14 14.27 -19.71
C GLU A 417 18.87 14.55 -18.23
N GLY A 418 17.64 14.90 -17.87
CA GLY A 418 17.23 15.10 -16.47
C GLY A 418 17.18 13.79 -15.71
N THR A 419 17.08 13.89 -14.38
CA THR A 419 17.07 12.74 -13.46
C THR A 419 15.69 12.43 -12.86
N GLY A 420 14.71 13.35 -13.03
CA GLY A 420 13.36 13.15 -12.57
C GLY A 420 12.49 12.33 -13.50
N ALA A 421 11.30 12.01 -13.06
CA ALA A 421 10.31 11.33 -13.89
C ALA A 421 9.58 12.32 -14.82
N TYR A 422 9.06 11.82 -15.93
CA TYR A 422 8.18 12.57 -16.81
C TYR A 422 7.02 11.72 -17.28
N PHE A 423 5.91 12.42 -17.65
CA PHE A 423 4.67 11.80 -18.08
C PHE A 423 4.15 12.53 -19.31
N MET A 424 3.73 11.78 -20.32
CA MET A 424 3.07 12.30 -21.51
C MET A 424 1.77 11.54 -21.68
N ASP A 425 0.65 12.26 -21.67
CA ASP A 425 -0.68 11.68 -21.82
C ASP A 425 -1.40 12.34 -23.01
N CYS A 426 -1.93 11.52 -23.91
CA CYS A 426 -2.76 11.95 -25.01
C CYS A 426 -4.14 12.33 -24.48
N LEU A 427 -4.49 13.60 -24.54
CA LEU A 427 -5.79 14.12 -24.09
C LEU A 427 -6.87 13.93 -25.15
N GLU A 428 -6.49 14.11 -26.42
CA GLU A 428 -7.29 13.86 -27.59
C GLU A 428 -6.33 13.69 -28.79
N PRO A 429 -6.77 13.20 -29.96
CA PRO A 429 -5.88 13.01 -31.10
C PRO A 429 -5.09 14.28 -31.43
N GLY A 430 -3.76 14.18 -31.39
CA GLY A 430 -2.83 15.27 -31.67
C GLY A 430 -2.60 16.25 -30.51
N VAL A 431 -3.25 16.06 -29.33
CA VAL A 431 -3.07 16.92 -28.17
C VAL A 431 -2.52 16.11 -27.00
N TRP A 432 -1.32 16.44 -26.57
CA TRP A 432 -0.60 15.77 -25.49
C TRP A 432 -0.34 16.71 -24.32
N ARG A 433 -0.47 16.19 -23.11
CA ARG A 433 0.00 16.86 -21.89
C ARG A 433 1.35 16.29 -21.50
N LEU A 434 2.34 17.17 -21.42
CA LEU A 434 3.65 16.84 -20.87
C LEU A 434 3.74 17.36 -19.44
N GLU A 435 4.12 16.48 -18.52
CA GLU A 435 4.45 16.84 -17.15
C GLU A 435 5.83 16.28 -16.82
N VAL A 436 6.71 17.16 -16.39
CA VAL A 436 8.09 16.82 -16.05
C VAL A 436 8.34 17.17 -14.60
N MET A 437 8.75 16.18 -13.83
CA MET A 437 9.13 16.39 -12.44
C MET A 437 10.50 17.08 -12.38
N PRO A 438 10.76 17.85 -11.31
CA PRO A 438 12.13 18.32 -11.05
C PRO A 438 13.12 17.16 -10.98
N ASP A 439 14.40 17.48 -11.18
CA ASP A 439 15.47 16.50 -11.01
C ASP A 439 15.39 15.83 -9.63
N ALA A 440 15.81 14.57 -9.59
CA ALA A 440 15.69 13.75 -8.38
C ALA A 440 16.41 14.37 -7.18
N VAL A 441 15.77 14.32 -6.05
CA VAL A 441 16.38 14.63 -4.76
C VAL A 441 17.17 13.41 -4.30
N VAL A 442 18.48 13.51 -4.31
CA VAL A 442 19.38 12.42 -3.92
C VAL A 442 19.69 12.53 -2.42
N VAL A 443 19.47 11.46 -1.70
CA VAL A 443 19.72 11.37 -0.27
C VAL A 443 20.88 10.39 -0.02
N ASN A 444 21.87 10.82 0.74
CA ASN A 444 22.93 9.92 1.19
C ASN A 444 22.38 8.94 2.24
N ASP A 445 22.74 7.66 2.08
CA ASP A 445 22.34 6.59 2.99
C ASP A 445 20.84 6.60 3.32
N PRO A 446 19.94 6.43 2.33
CA PRO A 446 18.50 6.50 2.57
C PRO A 446 18.01 5.47 3.59
N PHE A 447 18.70 4.35 3.73
CA PHE A 447 18.34 3.27 4.64
C PHE A 447 19.06 3.34 6.00
N ALA A 448 19.88 4.36 6.23
CA ALA A 448 20.42 4.66 7.55
C ALA A 448 19.32 5.22 8.46
N LYS A 449 19.62 5.33 9.75
CA LYS A 449 18.67 5.85 10.74
C LYS A 449 17.99 7.15 10.27
N PRO A 450 16.66 7.26 10.35
CA PRO A 450 15.94 8.47 9.95
C PRO A 450 16.40 9.72 10.71
N SER A 451 16.51 10.83 9.98
CA SER A 451 16.87 12.12 10.58
C SER A 451 16.41 13.26 9.67
N LEU A 452 15.83 14.29 10.27
CA LEU A 452 15.49 15.53 9.55
C LEU A 452 16.73 16.33 9.14
N ASP A 453 17.90 15.99 9.67
CA ASP A 453 19.19 16.64 9.37
C ASP A 453 19.97 15.93 8.23
N LYS A 454 19.38 14.95 7.56
CA LYS A 454 20.02 14.30 6.43
C LYS A 454 20.34 15.28 5.32
N GLU A 455 21.51 15.12 4.72
CA GLU A 455 21.91 15.90 3.57
C GLU A 455 21.13 15.50 2.32
N VAL A 456 20.69 16.50 1.57
CA VAL A 456 20.04 16.31 0.27
C VAL A 456 20.86 17.00 -0.80
N VAL A 457 20.95 16.36 -1.95
CA VAL A 457 21.57 16.92 -3.13
C VAL A 457 20.52 16.92 -4.25
N THR A 458 20.23 18.12 -4.75
CA THR A 458 19.45 18.27 -5.98
C THR A 458 20.40 18.36 -7.12
N ILE A 459 20.38 17.39 -8.02
CA ILE A 459 21.20 17.41 -9.22
C ILE A 459 20.39 18.17 -10.28
N ALA A 460 20.76 19.41 -10.52
CA ALA A 460 20.14 20.24 -11.54
C ALA A 460 20.89 20.06 -12.86
N TYR A 461 20.28 19.40 -13.83
CA TYR A 461 20.73 19.43 -15.22
C TYR A 461 19.76 20.30 -15.99
N GLY A 462 20.12 21.55 -16.13
CA GLY A 462 19.28 22.50 -16.82
C GLY A 462 19.44 22.45 -18.31
N ALA A 463 18.81 21.57 -18.99
CA ALA A 463 18.55 21.74 -20.42
C ALA A 463 17.29 20.98 -20.78
N TRP A 464 16.29 21.75 -21.00
CA TRP A 464 15.05 21.34 -21.65
C TRP A 464 15.21 21.43 -23.16
#